data_12d3a7969184925a38f91529f4c22a07
#
_entry.id   12d3a7969184925a38f91529f4c22a07
#
_cell.length_a   1.000
_cell.length_b   1.000
_cell.length_c   1.000
_cell.angle_alpha   90.00
_cell.angle_beta   90.00
_cell.angle_gamma   90.00
#
_symmetry.space_group_name_H-M   'P 1'
#
loop_
_entity.id
_entity.type
_entity.pdbx_description
1 polymer ?
#
loop_
_entity_poly.entity_id
_entity_poly.type
_entity_poly.pdbx_seq_one_letter_code
_entity_poly.pdbx_strand_id
1 'polypeptide(L)'
;TGFTPDAPVLHEIKNHSEELTKAEAGVAAFAAKRNNRWYPKFHIASNGGWINDPNGLCYYQGRWHVFYQLHPYGTQWGPMHWGHVSSTDMVNWKREPIMFAPSLEQEKDGVFSGSAVVGDDGKLKFYYTGHRWANGHDNTGGDWQVQMLAEPDNDELTSATKRGMVIDCPTDKVNHHYRDPKVWKTGDKWYMTFGVSSAEKRGQMWLFSSDDMVKWTYEQVLFEHPDPDVFMLECPDFFPIKDVEGNKKWVI
;
A
#
# COMPACT_ATOMS: atom_id res chain seq x y z
N THR A 1 5.64 0.18 24.19
CA THR A 1 6.73 0.15 23.30
C THR A 1 6.22 -0.59 22.09
N GLY A 2 6.71 -0.76 21.01
CA GLY A 2 6.21 -1.69 19.98
C GLY A 2 5.70 -1.06 18.69
N PHE A 3 5.84 0.25 18.49
CA PHE A 3 5.47 0.87 17.21
C PHE A 3 6.47 0.57 16.10
N THR A 4 7.77 0.54 16.42
CA THR A 4 8.82 0.42 15.42
C THR A 4 9.89 -0.55 15.92
N PRO A 5 10.16 -1.64 15.17
CA PRO A 5 11.26 -2.54 15.48
C PRO A 5 12.61 -1.86 15.22
N ASP A 6 13.68 -2.33 15.89
CA ASP A 6 15.05 -1.81 15.69
C ASP A 6 15.56 -2.02 14.25
N ALA A 7 15.08 -3.06 13.57
CA ALA A 7 15.33 -3.37 12.17
C ALA A 7 14.06 -3.98 11.55
N PRO A 8 13.89 -3.93 10.22
CA PRO A 8 12.76 -4.56 9.55
C PRO A 8 12.64 -6.05 9.92
N VAL A 9 11.42 -6.49 10.23
CA VAL A 9 11.12 -7.89 10.60
C VAL A 9 10.55 -8.63 9.40
N LEU A 10 11.26 -9.66 8.96
CA LEU A 10 10.94 -10.45 7.78
C LEU A 10 10.71 -11.92 8.17
N HIS A 11 9.48 -12.42 8.00
CA HIS A 11 9.15 -13.83 8.22
C HIS A 11 8.52 -14.43 6.97
N GLU A 12 9.35 -15.05 6.13
CA GLU A 12 8.88 -15.72 4.91
C GLU A 12 8.13 -17.02 5.26
N ILE A 13 6.94 -17.19 4.68
CA ILE A 13 6.12 -18.40 4.81
C ILE A 13 5.85 -19.07 3.46
N LYS A 14 6.09 -18.34 2.35
CA LYS A 14 5.95 -18.81 0.97
C LYS A 14 7.03 -18.19 0.09
N ASN A 15 7.35 -18.86 -1.01
CA ASN A 15 8.23 -18.30 -2.03
C ASN A 15 7.48 -17.23 -2.84
N HIS A 16 7.91 -15.97 -2.74
CA HIS A 16 7.25 -14.82 -3.39
C HIS A 16 7.16 -14.99 -4.92
N SER A 17 8.22 -15.48 -5.57
CA SER A 17 8.23 -15.67 -7.03
C SER A 17 7.23 -16.74 -7.49
N GLU A 18 7.05 -17.81 -6.71
CA GLU A 18 6.05 -18.84 -6.99
C GLU A 18 4.62 -18.29 -6.83
N GLU A 19 4.37 -17.49 -5.80
CA GLU A 19 3.07 -16.85 -5.57
C GLU A 19 2.75 -15.82 -6.67
N LEU A 20 3.73 -15.05 -7.16
CA LEU A 20 3.57 -14.17 -8.31
C LEU A 20 3.21 -14.96 -9.58
N THR A 21 3.88 -16.09 -9.83
CA THR A 21 3.59 -16.97 -10.96
C THR A 21 2.16 -17.50 -10.93
N LYS A 22 1.69 -17.91 -9.74
CA LYS A 22 0.29 -18.35 -9.54
C LYS A 22 -0.71 -17.21 -9.78
N ALA A 23 -0.40 -16.01 -9.28
CA ALA A 23 -1.24 -14.83 -9.46
C ALA A 23 -1.36 -14.43 -10.94
N GLU A 24 -0.26 -14.44 -11.69
CA GLU A 24 -0.27 -14.20 -13.14
C GLU A 24 -1.12 -15.23 -13.89
N ALA A 25 -1.02 -16.50 -13.54
CA ALA A 25 -1.85 -17.55 -14.12
C ALA A 25 -3.35 -17.36 -13.80
N GLY A 26 -3.68 -16.92 -12.58
CA GLY A 26 -5.04 -16.58 -12.17
C GLY A 26 -5.64 -15.47 -13.02
N VAL A 27 -4.94 -14.35 -13.15
CA VAL A 27 -5.36 -13.22 -14.01
C VAL A 27 -5.51 -13.65 -15.47
N ALA A 28 -4.57 -14.45 -16.01
CA ALA A 28 -4.62 -14.95 -17.38
C ALA A 28 -5.86 -15.83 -17.63
N ALA A 29 -6.26 -16.66 -16.66
CA ALA A 29 -7.45 -17.50 -16.76
C ALA A 29 -8.75 -16.67 -16.85
N PHE A 30 -8.84 -15.53 -16.15
CA PHE A 30 -9.96 -14.60 -16.28
C PHE A 30 -9.90 -13.83 -17.60
N ALA A 31 -8.72 -13.37 -18.01
CA ALA A 31 -8.51 -12.63 -19.26
C ALA A 31 -8.95 -13.45 -20.48
N ALA A 32 -8.70 -14.76 -20.49
CA ALA A 32 -9.09 -15.69 -21.55
C ALA A 32 -10.63 -15.81 -21.73
N LYS A 33 -11.40 -15.52 -20.67
CA LYS A 33 -12.87 -15.57 -20.67
C LYS A 33 -13.54 -14.21 -20.79
N ARG A 34 -12.74 -13.13 -20.81
CA ARG A 34 -13.24 -11.76 -20.76
C ARG A 34 -13.95 -11.39 -22.07
N ASN A 35 -15.09 -10.69 -21.95
CA ASN A 35 -15.74 -10.07 -23.09
C ASN A 35 -15.05 -8.71 -23.40
N ASN A 36 -14.18 -8.70 -24.40
CA ASN A 36 -13.39 -7.51 -24.77
C ASN A 36 -14.25 -6.34 -25.30
N ARG A 37 -15.53 -6.56 -25.68
CA ARG A 37 -16.43 -5.48 -26.10
C ARG A 37 -16.61 -4.44 -24.99
N TRP A 38 -16.61 -4.84 -23.73
CA TRP A 38 -16.87 -3.99 -22.56
C TRP A 38 -15.60 -3.62 -21.80
N TYR A 39 -14.43 -4.13 -22.22
CA TYR A 39 -13.17 -3.81 -21.55
C TYR A 39 -12.76 -2.37 -21.85
N PRO A 40 -12.40 -1.56 -20.84
CA PRO A 40 -12.01 -0.16 -21.04
C PRO A 40 -10.79 -0.04 -21.95
N LYS A 41 -10.76 1.04 -22.76
CA LYS A 41 -9.64 1.30 -23.69
C LYS A 41 -8.59 2.23 -23.10
N PHE A 42 -8.98 3.14 -22.19
CA PHE A 42 -8.10 4.15 -21.59
C PHE A 42 -8.19 4.24 -20.08
N HIS A 43 -9.21 3.65 -19.44
CA HIS A 43 -9.25 3.52 -17.99
C HIS A 43 -8.36 2.35 -17.54
N ILE A 44 -7.73 2.52 -16.37
CA ILE A 44 -7.01 1.42 -15.73
C ILE A 44 -8.02 0.36 -15.28
N ALA A 45 -7.81 -0.86 -15.72
CA ALA A 45 -8.60 -2.01 -15.32
C ALA A 45 -7.71 -3.24 -15.25
N SER A 46 -7.97 -4.14 -14.30
CA SER A 46 -7.30 -5.43 -14.27
C SER A 46 -7.68 -6.26 -15.50
N ASN A 47 -6.73 -7.05 -16.01
CA ASN A 47 -7.01 -8.01 -17.08
C ASN A 47 -7.97 -9.12 -16.62
N GLY A 48 -8.07 -9.36 -15.32
CA GLY A 48 -8.97 -10.34 -14.71
C GLY A 48 -8.90 -10.27 -13.19
N GLY A 49 -9.86 -10.88 -12.54
CA GLY A 49 -9.98 -10.85 -11.09
C GLY A 49 -10.68 -9.57 -10.56
N TRP A 50 -10.51 -9.30 -9.29
CA TRP A 50 -11.04 -8.13 -8.60
C TRP A 50 -9.99 -7.00 -8.58
N ILE A 51 -10.43 -5.75 -8.69
CA ILE A 51 -9.61 -4.54 -8.55
C ILE A 51 -10.31 -3.53 -7.63
N ASN A 52 -9.55 -2.85 -6.75
CA ASN A 52 -10.01 -1.71 -5.96
C ASN A 52 -8.92 -0.61 -5.89
N ASP A 53 -8.43 -0.22 -4.73
CA ASP A 53 -7.62 0.98 -4.51
C ASP A 53 -6.42 1.12 -5.45
N PRO A 54 -6.16 2.30 -6.01
CA PRO A 54 -4.87 2.62 -6.60
C PRO A 54 -3.80 2.74 -5.51
N ASN A 55 -2.61 2.21 -5.79
CA ASN A 55 -1.48 2.17 -4.87
C ASN A 55 -0.21 2.69 -5.53
N GLY A 56 0.75 3.14 -4.74
CA GLY A 56 2.11 3.39 -5.20
C GLY A 56 2.21 4.32 -6.40
N LEU A 57 1.28 5.28 -6.54
CA LEU A 57 1.23 6.23 -7.65
C LEU A 57 2.53 7.04 -7.70
N CYS A 58 3.27 6.92 -8.80
CA CYS A 58 4.53 7.66 -8.95
C CYS A 58 4.89 7.93 -10.42
N TYR A 59 5.73 8.95 -10.62
CA TYR A 59 6.46 9.16 -11.86
C TYR A 59 7.91 8.76 -11.63
N TYR A 60 8.36 7.72 -12.32
CA TYR A 60 9.70 7.17 -12.14
C TYR A 60 10.27 6.73 -13.50
N GLN A 61 11.55 7.00 -13.76
CA GLN A 61 12.25 6.64 -14.99
C GLN A 61 11.48 6.98 -16.28
N GLY A 62 10.89 8.20 -16.32
CA GLY A 62 10.18 8.71 -17.50
C GLY A 62 8.79 8.13 -17.73
N ARG A 63 8.23 7.41 -16.77
CA ARG A 63 6.90 6.79 -16.88
C ARG A 63 6.05 7.08 -15.64
N TRP A 64 4.75 7.17 -15.85
CA TRP A 64 3.76 7.11 -14.81
C TRP A 64 3.51 5.65 -14.44
N HIS A 65 3.57 5.33 -13.16
CA HIS A 65 3.29 4.01 -12.63
C HIS A 65 2.08 4.08 -11.70
N VAL A 66 1.16 3.14 -11.89
CA VAL A 66 0.01 2.93 -11.01
C VAL A 66 -0.02 1.47 -10.63
N PHE A 67 0.11 1.21 -9.34
CA PHE A 67 -0.19 -0.09 -8.77
C PHE A 67 -1.63 -0.08 -8.28
N TYR A 68 -2.20 -1.25 -8.02
CA TYR A 68 -3.58 -1.35 -7.56
C TYR A 68 -3.81 -2.65 -6.79
N GLN A 69 -4.76 -2.60 -5.87
CA GLN A 69 -5.22 -3.79 -5.17
C GLN A 69 -5.84 -4.76 -6.17
N LEU A 70 -5.38 -6.01 -6.14
CA LEU A 70 -5.76 -7.06 -7.06
C LEU A 70 -6.03 -8.37 -6.31
N HIS A 71 -7.22 -8.97 -6.50
CA HIS A 71 -7.43 -10.38 -6.16
C HIS A 71 -7.41 -11.20 -7.46
N PRO A 72 -6.33 -11.96 -7.73
CA PRO A 72 -6.12 -12.62 -9.01
C PRO A 72 -6.95 -13.91 -9.20
N TYR A 73 -7.59 -14.41 -8.14
CA TYR A 73 -8.25 -15.74 -8.14
C TYR A 73 -9.76 -15.68 -8.14
N GLY A 74 -10.37 -14.50 -8.07
CA GLY A 74 -11.81 -14.32 -8.00
C GLY A 74 -12.29 -12.96 -8.43
N THR A 75 -13.60 -12.79 -8.61
CA THR A 75 -14.26 -11.52 -8.91
C THR A 75 -14.92 -10.90 -7.68
N GLN A 76 -14.55 -11.38 -6.52
CA GLN A 76 -14.93 -10.88 -5.20
C GLN A 76 -13.67 -10.41 -4.50
N TRP A 77 -13.81 -9.58 -3.46
CA TRP A 77 -12.71 -9.24 -2.58
C TRP A 77 -12.08 -10.51 -1.96
N GLY A 78 -10.77 -10.53 -1.82
CA GLY A 78 -10.04 -11.68 -1.29
C GLY A 78 -8.58 -11.30 -0.98
N PRO A 79 -7.66 -12.26 -0.81
CA PRO A 79 -6.27 -11.96 -0.51
C PRO A 79 -5.64 -11.03 -1.55
N MET A 80 -5.36 -9.78 -1.13
CA MET A 80 -4.91 -8.75 -2.04
C MET A 80 -3.45 -8.92 -2.46
N HIS A 81 -3.23 -8.61 -3.73
CA HIS A 81 -1.94 -8.49 -4.40
C HIS A 81 -1.80 -7.07 -4.93
N TRP A 82 -0.63 -6.67 -5.41
CA TRP A 82 -0.46 -5.44 -6.17
C TRP A 82 -0.30 -5.73 -7.65
N GLY A 83 -1.33 -5.42 -8.45
CA GLY A 83 -1.22 -5.32 -9.89
C GLY A 83 -0.47 -4.05 -10.29
N HIS A 84 0.01 -3.97 -11.54
CA HIS A 84 0.84 -2.86 -12.00
C HIS A 84 0.55 -2.51 -13.46
N VAL A 85 0.42 -1.21 -13.73
CA VAL A 85 0.39 -0.63 -15.06
C VAL A 85 1.31 0.58 -15.15
N SER A 86 1.86 0.84 -16.34
CA SER A 86 2.67 2.02 -16.60
C SER A 86 2.26 2.74 -17.87
N SER A 87 2.52 4.05 -17.96
CA SER A 87 2.19 4.88 -19.11
C SER A 87 3.18 6.02 -19.28
N THR A 88 3.38 6.47 -20.53
CA THR A 88 4.12 7.70 -20.83
C THR A 88 3.20 8.91 -21.02
N ASP A 89 1.89 8.71 -21.15
CA ASP A 89 0.91 9.75 -21.52
C ASP A 89 -0.36 9.76 -20.65
N MET A 90 -0.45 8.86 -19.64
CA MET A 90 -1.61 8.67 -18.75
C MET A 90 -2.92 8.29 -19.47
N VAL A 91 -2.84 7.91 -20.73
CA VAL A 91 -3.98 7.47 -21.57
C VAL A 91 -3.79 6.04 -22.03
N ASN A 92 -2.59 5.73 -22.53
CA ASN A 92 -2.23 4.41 -23.00
C ASN A 92 -1.45 3.65 -21.92
N TRP A 93 -2.13 2.71 -21.27
CA TRP A 93 -1.57 1.95 -20.16
C TRP A 93 -1.04 0.59 -20.63
N LYS A 94 0.22 0.35 -20.35
CA LYS A 94 0.86 -0.96 -20.51
C LYS A 94 0.69 -1.73 -19.22
N ARG A 95 0.22 -2.98 -19.31
CA ARG A 95 0.27 -3.90 -18.18
C ARG A 95 1.71 -4.32 -17.91
N GLU A 96 2.11 -4.23 -16.68
CA GLU A 96 3.38 -4.71 -16.17
C GLU A 96 3.16 -5.99 -15.32
N PRO A 97 4.20 -6.72 -14.92
CA PRO A 97 4.07 -7.85 -14.02
C PRO A 97 3.42 -7.47 -12.68
N ILE A 98 2.71 -8.39 -12.05
CA ILE A 98 2.21 -8.24 -10.68
C ILE A 98 3.41 -8.01 -9.76
N MET A 99 3.36 -6.93 -8.94
CA MET A 99 4.50 -6.51 -8.12
C MET A 99 4.59 -7.29 -6.82
N PHE A 100 3.45 -7.50 -6.14
CA PHE A 100 3.41 -8.17 -4.85
C PHE A 100 2.33 -9.23 -4.78
N ALA A 101 2.69 -10.36 -4.16
CA ALA A 101 1.80 -11.43 -3.71
C ALA A 101 2.05 -11.70 -2.22
N PRO A 102 1.06 -12.11 -1.42
CA PRO A 102 1.28 -12.51 -0.03
C PRO A 102 2.31 -13.63 0.08
N SER A 103 3.38 -13.40 0.86
CA SER A 103 4.47 -14.36 1.04
C SER A 103 5.11 -14.33 2.43
N LEU A 104 4.82 -13.29 3.22
CA LEU A 104 5.31 -13.13 4.57
C LEU A 104 4.19 -13.40 5.60
N GLU A 105 4.55 -13.79 6.82
CA GLU A 105 3.59 -13.98 7.91
C GLU A 105 2.77 -12.70 8.18
N GLN A 106 3.40 -11.53 8.07
CA GLN A 106 2.79 -10.23 8.31
C GLN A 106 1.71 -9.84 7.29
N GLU A 107 1.68 -10.50 6.14
CA GLU A 107 0.79 -10.17 5.01
C GLU A 107 0.10 -11.42 4.42
N LYS A 108 0.03 -12.51 5.18
CA LYS A 108 -0.43 -13.80 4.65
C LYS A 108 -1.86 -13.76 4.10
N ASP A 109 -2.68 -12.83 4.56
CA ASP A 109 -4.07 -12.66 4.13
C ASP A 109 -4.25 -11.44 3.19
N GLY A 110 -3.16 -10.70 2.88
CA GLY A 110 -3.18 -9.65 1.87
C GLY A 110 -2.01 -8.66 1.95
N VAL A 111 -1.54 -8.25 0.78
CA VAL A 111 -0.67 -7.08 0.60
C VAL A 111 -1.60 -5.88 0.35
N PHE A 112 -1.91 -5.13 1.42
CA PHE A 112 -2.87 -4.04 1.38
C PHE A 112 -2.26 -2.75 0.81
N SER A 113 -3.07 -1.70 0.76
CA SER A 113 -2.75 -0.43 0.11
C SER A 113 -1.53 0.28 0.70
N GLY A 114 -0.95 1.17 -0.09
CA GLY A 114 0.20 1.95 0.29
C GLY A 114 0.71 2.87 -0.81
N SER A 115 1.91 3.40 -0.63
CA SER A 115 2.50 4.42 -1.47
C SER A 115 3.90 4.06 -1.96
N ALA A 116 4.38 4.80 -2.95
CA ALA A 116 5.75 4.76 -3.44
C ALA A 116 6.40 6.14 -3.31
N VAL A 117 7.67 6.18 -2.98
CA VAL A 117 8.44 7.42 -2.84
C VAL A 117 9.89 7.20 -3.24
N VAL A 118 10.50 8.20 -3.86
CA VAL A 118 11.94 8.16 -4.19
C VAL A 118 12.73 8.61 -2.98
N GLY A 119 13.65 7.76 -2.51
CA GLY A 119 14.54 8.05 -1.40
C GLY A 119 15.67 9.01 -1.76
N ASP A 120 16.47 9.40 -0.78
CA ASP A 120 17.64 10.27 -0.97
C ASP A 120 18.74 9.63 -1.82
N ASP A 121 18.74 8.31 -1.91
CA ASP A 121 19.59 7.50 -2.79
C ASP A 121 19.12 7.46 -4.25
N GLY A 122 18.04 8.18 -4.59
CA GLY A 122 17.43 8.20 -5.92
C GLY A 122 16.64 6.94 -6.27
N LYS A 123 16.52 5.98 -5.35
CA LYS A 123 15.79 4.73 -5.57
C LYS A 123 14.37 4.80 -5.04
N LEU A 124 13.46 4.16 -5.76
CA LEU A 124 12.08 4.04 -5.32
C LEU A 124 11.98 3.09 -4.12
N LYS A 125 11.08 3.39 -3.20
CA LYS A 125 10.71 2.54 -2.06
C LYS A 125 9.20 2.42 -2.01
N PHE A 126 8.71 1.22 -1.69
CA PHE A 126 7.30 0.94 -1.48
C PHE A 126 7.03 0.79 0.01
N TYR A 127 6.04 1.53 0.50
CA TYR A 127 5.47 1.31 1.83
C TYR A 127 4.04 0.84 1.66
N TYR A 128 3.70 -0.27 2.30
CA TYR A 128 2.39 -0.90 2.17
C TYR A 128 1.96 -1.52 3.50
N THR A 129 0.71 -1.91 3.59
CA THR A 129 0.20 -2.58 4.77
C THR A 129 0.23 -4.09 4.58
N GLY A 130 0.91 -4.78 5.48
CA GLY A 130 0.77 -6.21 5.65
C GLY A 130 -0.48 -6.51 6.45
N HIS A 131 -1.36 -7.35 5.92
CA HIS A 131 -2.63 -7.73 6.53
C HIS A 131 -2.70 -9.22 6.83
N ARG A 132 -3.18 -9.53 8.03
CA ARG A 132 -3.63 -10.87 8.40
C ARG A 132 -4.82 -10.80 9.35
N TRP A 133 -5.60 -11.86 9.37
CA TRP A 133 -6.66 -12.04 10.35
C TRP A 133 -6.06 -12.30 11.73
N ALA A 134 -6.55 -11.62 12.76
CA ALA A 134 -6.02 -11.74 14.12
C ALA A 134 -6.21 -13.16 14.69
N ASN A 135 -7.29 -13.86 14.29
CA ASN A 135 -7.53 -15.25 14.65
C ASN A 135 -6.81 -16.27 13.73
N GLY A 136 -6.15 -15.80 12.65
CA GLY A 136 -5.36 -16.60 11.71
C GLY A 136 -6.14 -17.24 10.54
N HIS A 137 -7.47 -17.04 10.42
CA HIS A 137 -8.25 -17.69 9.37
C HIS A 137 -9.43 -16.90 8.78
N ASP A 138 -10.02 -15.94 9.49
CA ASP A 138 -11.14 -15.13 8.99
C ASP A 138 -11.32 -13.82 9.76
N ASN A 139 -12.26 -12.98 9.30
CA ASN A 139 -12.50 -11.65 9.86
C ASN A 139 -13.26 -11.62 11.20
N THR A 140 -13.64 -12.75 11.77
CA THR A 140 -14.42 -12.78 13.01
C THR A 140 -13.62 -12.37 14.23
N GLY A 141 -12.29 -12.49 14.18
CA GLY A 141 -11.35 -12.07 15.22
C GLY A 141 -10.80 -10.65 15.04
N GLY A 142 -11.18 -9.96 13.97
CA GLY A 142 -10.61 -8.68 13.56
C GLY A 142 -9.30 -8.81 12.79
N ASP A 143 -8.69 -7.66 12.50
CA ASP A 143 -7.48 -7.52 11.68
C ASP A 143 -6.25 -7.32 12.56
N TRP A 144 -5.10 -7.75 12.06
CA TRP A 144 -3.79 -7.30 12.50
C TRP A 144 -3.05 -6.73 11.29
N GLN A 145 -2.73 -5.44 11.35
CA GLN A 145 -2.19 -4.67 10.24
C GLN A 145 -0.92 -3.95 10.67
N VAL A 146 0.12 -4.04 9.85
CA VAL A 146 1.44 -3.47 10.11
C VAL A 146 1.98 -2.79 8.85
N GLN A 147 2.92 -1.84 9.02
CA GLN A 147 3.50 -1.19 7.86
C GLN A 147 4.79 -1.90 7.43
N MET A 148 4.89 -2.13 6.13
CA MET A 148 5.91 -2.93 5.47
C MET A 148 6.73 -2.06 4.52
N LEU A 149 7.98 -2.46 4.28
CA LEU A 149 8.90 -1.85 3.31
C LEU A 149 9.28 -2.89 2.24
N ALA A 150 9.30 -2.46 0.98
CA ALA A 150 9.92 -3.17 -0.13
C ALA A 150 10.69 -2.21 -1.04
N GLU A 151 11.64 -2.74 -1.79
CA GLU A 151 12.45 -1.98 -2.74
C GLU A 151 12.44 -2.69 -4.10
N PRO A 152 12.30 -1.94 -5.23
CA PRO A 152 12.36 -2.55 -6.54
C PRO A 152 13.77 -3.11 -6.82
N ASP A 153 13.82 -4.21 -7.56
CA ASP A 153 15.08 -4.86 -7.97
C ASP A 153 15.69 -4.21 -9.21
N ASN A 154 14.87 -3.46 -9.97
CA ASN A 154 15.27 -2.81 -11.23
C ASN A 154 14.46 -1.53 -11.46
N ASP A 155 14.97 -0.69 -12.38
CA ASP A 155 14.36 0.61 -12.71
C ASP A 155 13.06 0.47 -13.54
N GLU A 156 12.84 -0.66 -14.17
CA GLU A 156 11.61 -0.96 -14.92
C GLU A 156 10.44 -1.35 -14.02
N LEU A 157 10.68 -1.50 -12.72
CA LEU A 157 9.71 -1.89 -11.70
C LEU A 157 8.97 -3.20 -12.06
N THR A 158 9.71 -4.21 -12.48
CA THR A 158 9.15 -5.53 -12.85
C THR A 158 9.23 -6.55 -11.73
N SER A 159 10.03 -6.29 -10.71
CA SER A 159 10.12 -7.07 -9.47
C SER A 159 10.58 -6.22 -8.30
N ALA A 160 10.35 -6.71 -7.09
CA ALA A 160 10.77 -6.04 -5.86
C ALA A 160 11.13 -7.05 -4.76
N THR A 161 12.10 -6.68 -3.94
CA THR A 161 12.50 -7.40 -2.74
C THR A 161 11.80 -6.79 -1.52
N LYS A 162 11.05 -7.61 -0.80
CA LYS A 162 10.44 -7.22 0.48
C LYS A 162 11.52 -7.12 1.55
N ARG A 163 11.52 -6.00 2.28
CA ARG A 163 12.47 -5.75 3.38
C ARG A 163 11.89 -6.15 4.73
N GLY A 164 10.58 -6.17 4.87
CA GLY A 164 9.87 -6.59 6.07
C GLY A 164 9.10 -5.48 6.75
N MET A 165 8.64 -5.76 7.97
CA MET A 165 7.86 -4.86 8.79
C MET A 165 8.72 -3.74 9.39
N VAL A 166 8.30 -2.49 9.21
CA VAL A 166 8.96 -1.28 9.75
C VAL A 166 8.17 -0.60 10.87
N ILE A 167 6.85 -0.76 10.91
CA ILE A 167 6.00 -0.28 12.02
C ILE A 167 5.05 -1.39 12.42
N ASP A 168 5.10 -1.79 13.70
CA ASP A 168 4.21 -2.78 14.28
C ASP A 168 2.90 -2.15 14.77
N CYS A 169 1.87 -2.96 14.94
CA CYS A 169 0.56 -2.54 15.41
C CYS A 169 0.52 -2.45 16.94
N PRO A 170 0.24 -1.28 17.51
CA PRO A 170 0.03 -1.13 18.95
C PRO A 170 -1.39 -1.57 19.32
N THR A 171 -1.61 -2.86 19.48
CA THR A 171 -2.93 -3.49 19.67
C THR A 171 -3.70 -3.00 20.89
N ASP A 172 -3.03 -2.35 21.85
CA ASP A 172 -3.62 -1.69 23.01
C ASP A 172 -4.19 -0.28 22.73
N LYS A 173 -3.87 0.29 21.56
CA LYS A 173 -4.21 1.68 21.17
C LYS A 173 -5.09 1.79 19.95
N VAL A 174 -5.26 0.69 19.20
CA VAL A 174 -6.02 0.67 17.96
C VAL A 174 -7.10 -0.41 17.98
N ASN A 175 -8.15 -0.16 17.21
CA ASN A 175 -9.27 -1.08 17.03
C ASN A 175 -9.18 -1.74 15.66
N HIS A 176 -8.25 -2.70 15.50
CA HIS A 176 -8.05 -3.57 14.34
C HIS A 176 -7.65 -2.90 13.01
N HIS A 177 -7.84 -1.60 12.83
CA HIS A 177 -7.57 -0.90 11.57
C HIS A 177 -6.37 0.04 11.71
N TYR A 178 -5.31 -0.21 10.89
CA TYR A 178 -4.01 0.45 11.01
C TYR A 178 -3.27 0.33 9.67
N ARG A 179 -3.65 1.14 8.63
CA ARG A 179 -3.28 0.86 7.25
C ARG A 179 -3.12 2.06 6.33
N ASP A 180 -2.63 1.79 5.12
CA ASP A 180 -2.54 2.66 3.96
C ASP A 180 -1.47 3.77 4.11
N PRO A 181 -0.17 3.40 4.24
CA PRO A 181 0.89 4.36 4.50
C PRO A 181 1.15 5.28 3.30
N LYS A 182 1.18 6.58 3.57
CA LYS A 182 1.67 7.65 2.68
C LYS A 182 2.95 8.22 3.23
N VAL A 183 4.03 8.21 2.41
CA VAL A 183 5.35 8.70 2.78
C VAL A 183 5.73 9.91 1.95
N TRP A 184 6.32 10.91 2.59
CA TRP A 184 6.85 12.11 1.92
C TRP A 184 8.04 12.69 2.69
N LYS A 185 8.79 13.61 2.06
CA LYS A 185 9.87 14.35 2.68
C LYS A 185 9.51 15.81 2.87
N THR A 186 9.85 16.39 4.01
CA THR A 186 9.78 17.84 4.26
C THR A 186 11.03 18.28 5.02
N GLY A 187 11.77 19.22 4.46
CA GLY A 187 13.10 19.55 4.97
C GLY A 187 14.02 18.34 4.86
N ASP A 188 14.71 18.03 5.94
CA ASP A 188 15.66 16.91 6.00
C ASP A 188 15.05 15.62 6.56
N LYS A 189 13.76 15.64 6.93
CA LYS A 189 13.06 14.49 7.53
C LYS A 189 12.06 13.84 6.59
N TRP A 190 11.95 12.54 6.73
CA TRP A 190 10.88 11.72 6.16
C TRP A 190 9.71 11.63 7.12
N TYR A 191 8.52 11.65 6.56
CA TYR A 191 7.27 11.52 7.30
C TYR A 191 6.41 10.41 6.70
N MET A 192 5.65 9.75 7.54
CA MET A 192 4.65 8.76 7.15
C MET A 192 3.36 9.04 7.90
N THR A 193 2.24 8.99 7.19
CA THR A 193 0.91 8.96 7.79
C THR A 193 0.11 7.80 7.24
N PHE A 194 -0.80 7.28 8.01
CA PHE A 194 -1.76 6.26 7.59
C PHE A 194 -3.01 6.32 8.45
N GLY A 195 -4.08 5.67 7.96
CA GLY A 195 -5.35 5.62 8.66
C GLY A 195 -5.35 4.67 9.84
N VAL A 196 -6.03 5.09 10.90
CA VAL A 196 -6.13 4.36 12.16
C VAL A 196 -7.57 4.43 12.67
N SER A 197 -8.09 3.32 13.18
CA SER A 197 -9.21 3.34 14.10
C SER A 197 -8.66 3.27 15.52
N SER A 198 -8.85 4.33 16.32
CA SER A 198 -8.38 4.33 17.71
C SER A 198 -9.09 3.28 18.57
N ALA A 199 -8.60 3.02 19.79
CA ALA A 199 -9.25 2.11 20.73
C ALA A 199 -10.71 2.53 21.03
N GLU A 200 -11.01 3.82 20.94
CA GLU A 200 -12.35 4.42 21.10
C GLU A 200 -13.16 4.43 19.79
N LYS A 201 -12.66 3.75 18.74
CA LYS A 201 -13.28 3.68 17.40
C LYS A 201 -13.43 5.05 16.73
N ARG A 202 -12.41 5.90 16.83
CA ARG A 202 -12.33 7.18 16.15
C ARG A 202 -11.42 7.05 14.92
N GLY A 203 -11.90 7.53 13.78
CA GLY A 203 -11.10 7.62 12.55
C GLY A 203 -10.02 8.69 12.68
N GLN A 204 -8.76 8.27 12.66
CA GLN A 204 -7.59 9.12 12.84
C GLN A 204 -6.57 8.89 11.73
N MET A 205 -5.70 9.88 11.53
CA MET A 205 -4.43 9.75 10.82
C MET A 205 -3.31 9.95 11.81
N TRP A 206 -2.37 8.98 11.89
CA TRP A 206 -1.22 9.08 12.76
C TRP A 206 0.02 9.49 11.98
N LEU A 207 0.85 10.35 12.59
CA LEU A 207 2.08 10.86 12.01
C LEU A 207 3.28 10.20 12.64
N PHE A 208 4.19 9.75 11.78
CA PHE A 208 5.51 9.22 12.11
C PHE A 208 6.59 10.01 11.39
N SER A 209 7.79 10.06 11.95
CA SER A 209 8.97 10.62 11.30
C SER A 209 10.13 9.64 11.28
N SER A 210 11.05 9.83 10.33
CA SER A 210 12.26 9.02 10.18
C SER A 210 13.41 9.84 9.57
N ASP A 211 14.63 9.51 9.98
CA ASP A 211 15.85 10.05 9.38
C ASP A 211 16.44 9.08 8.32
N ASP A 212 16.07 7.79 8.34
CA ASP A 212 16.66 6.74 7.51
C ASP A 212 15.67 5.95 6.66
N MET A 213 14.36 6.31 6.72
CA MET A 213 13.26 5.63 6.02
C MET A 213 13.01 4.17 6.50
N VAL A 214 13.67 3.73 7.56
CA VAL A 214 13.57 2.37 8.12
C VAL A 214 13.05 2.40 9.55
N LYS A 215 13.61 3.26 10.38
CA LYS A 215 13.17 3.47 11.76
C LYS A 215 12.20 4.65 11.82
N TRP A 216 11.01 4.39 12.31
CA TRP A 216 9.93 5.36 12.37
C TRP A 216 9.56 5.68 13.82
N THR A 217 9.52 6.95 14.15
CA THR A 217 9.12 7.44 15.48
C THR A 217 7.72 8.02 15.40
N TYR A 218 6.83 7.56 16.27
CA TYR A 218 5.50 8.16 16.43
C TYR A 218 5.63 9.60 16.94
N GLU A 219 4.98 10.52 16.24
CA GLU A 219 4.97 11.94 16.61
C GLU A 219 3.65 12.32 17.30
N GLN A 220 2.52 12.14 16.61
CA GLN A 220 1.22 12.58 17.09
C GLN A 220 0.06 12.03 16.24
N VAL A 221 -1.15 12.25 16.70
CA VAL A 221 -2.34 12.21 15.84
C VAL A 221 -2.30 13.46 14.96
N LEU A 222 -2.17 13.28 13.64
CA LEU A 222 -2.14 14.36 12.65
C LEU A 222 -3.54 14.96 12.44
N PHE A 223 -4.54 14.09 12.38
CA PHE A 223 -5.93 14.44 12.16
C PHE A 223 -6.85 13.42 12.83
N GLU A 224 -7.94 13.88 13.41
CA GLU A 224 -9.06 13.06 13.86
C GLU A 224 -10.34 13.57 13.18
N HIS A 225 -11.13 12.65 12.63
CA HIS A 225 -12.38 13.03 11.98
C HIS A 225 -13.36 13.66 13.01
N PRO A 226 -13.96 14.83 12.70
CA PRO A 226 -14.84 15.52 13.65
C PRO A 226 -16.12 14.75 13.95
N ASP A 227 -16.65 13.98 12.99
CA ASP A 227 -17.79 13.11 13.19
C ASP A 227 -17.38 11.84 13.94
N PRO A 228 -17.94 11.59 15.15
CA PRO A 228 -17.61 10.43 15.96
C PRO A 228 -18.04 9.09 15.35
N ASP A 229 -18.97 9.09 14.40
CA ASP A 229 -19.43 7.88 13.72
C ASP A 229 -18.46 7.41 12.61
N VAL A 230 -17.50 8.25 12.22
CA VAL A 230 -16.44 7.88 11.32
C VAL A 230 -15.32 7.18 12.10
N PHE A 231 -15.32 5.86 12.04
CA PHE A 231 -14.40 5.03 12.82
C PHE A 231 -13.05 4.75 12.15
N MET A 232 -12.92 5.01 10.83
CA MET A 232 -11.71 4.73 10.06
C MET A 232 -11.56 5.74 8.93
N LEU A 233 -10.30 6.06 8.60
CA LEU A 233 -9.91 6.83 7.42
C LEU A 233 -9.01 5.94 6.56
N GLU A 234 -9.43 5.67 5.32
CA GLU A 234 -8.71 4.79 4.40
C GLU A 234 -7.96 5.60 3.33
N CYS A 235 -6.85 5.06 2.84
CA CYS A 235 -6.07 5.62 1.76
C CYS A 235 -5.77 7.13 1.90
N PRO A 236 -5.29 7.61 3.07
CA PRO A 236 -5.05 9.03 3.26
C PRO A 236 -3.97 9.52 2.30
N ASP A 237 -4.16 10.74 1.80
CA ASP A 237 -3.11 11.48 1.13
C ASP A 237 -2.82 12.78 1.88
N PHE A 238 -1.57 13.23 1.84
CA PHE A 238 -1.14 14.45 2.50
C PHE A 238 -0.06 15.13 1.67
N PHE A 239 -0.38 16.30 1.12
CA PHE A 239 0.51 16.99 0.21
C PHE A 239 0.30 18.49 0.21
N PRO A 240 1.34 19.29 -0.16
CA PRO A 240 1.20 20.74 -0.28
C PRO A 240 0.62 21.12 -1.65
N ILE A 241 -0.25 22.12 -1.64
CA ILE A 241 -0.67 22.86 -2.83
C ILE A 241 -0.46 24.36 -2.63
N LYS A 242 -0.50 25.14 -3.70
CA LYS A 242 -0.56 26.59 -3.62
C LYS A 242 -1.99 27.05 -3.88
N ASP A 243 -2.47 27.98 -3.05
CA ASP A 243 -3.73 28.68 -3.32
C ASP A 243 -3.56 29.69 -4.47
N VAL A 244 -4.65 30.37 -4.84
CA VAL A 244 -4.68 31.34 -5.94
C VAL A 244 -3.77 32.56 -5.69
N GLU A 245 -3.39 32.80 -4.45
CA GLU A 245 -2.49 33.89 -4.02
C GLU A 245 -1.02 33.43 -3.95
N GLY A 246 -0.76 32.14 -4.20
CA GLY A 246 0.56 31.52 -4.14
C GLY A 246 0.99 31.04 -2.76
N ASN A 247 0.13 31.13 -1.73
CA ASN A 247 0.43 30.65 -0.39
C ASN A 247 0.40 29.13 -0.35
N LYS A 248 1.37 28.52 0.34
CA LYS A 248 1.42 27.09 0.54
C LYS A 248 0.32 26.65 1.54
N LYS A 249 -0.51 25.72 1.13
CA LYS A 249 -1.50 25.01 1.98
C LYS A 249 -1.16 23.54 1.99
N TRP A 250 -1.54 22.85 3.06
CA TRP A 250 -1.51 21.40 3.14
C TRP A 250 -2.93 20.87 3.02
N VAL A 251 -3.08 19.78 2.28
CA VAL A 251 -4.36 19.12 2.02
C VAL A 251 -4.27 17.70 2.57
N ILE A 252 -5.32 17.32 3.26
CA ILE A 252 -5.61 15.95 3.67
C ILE A 252 -6.72 15.42 2.78
#